data_d81968d7721e15e1d40b6e0fcb946e00
#
_entry.id   d81968d7721e15e1d40b6e0fcb946e00
#
_cell.length_a   1.000
_cell.length_b   1.000
_cell.length_c   1.000
_cell.angle_alpha   90.00
_cell.angle_beta   90.00
_cell.angle_gamma   90.00
#
_symmetry.space_group_name_H-M   'P 1'
#
loop_
_entity.id
_entity.type
_entity.pdbx_description
1 polymer ?
#
loop_
_entity_poly.entity_id
_entity_poly.type
_entity_poly.pdbx_seq_one_letter_code
_entity_poly.pdbx_strand_id
1 'polypeptide(L)'
;KPSNIIQWLKYFSPNKISAPKVGVNFIYGDFLYLFSNEKASKLKNKFTEMVWQHSNGLHDLVFRNRNLFQIQNAFSYMTWNQMYLLCRQYHTYLKKIKSIYKNDKIFQKYLKEDAKSFDKKLTKNQLDFFLEEHLLFYLVLKGQIKLPNEYIQGREKWALFCYPGNAPKGFVYLFQKNFFKLPQIQPYEGQYNLETKKFIDFHNVDLETYSVK
;
A
#
# COMPACT_ATOMS: atom_id res chain seq x y z
N LYS A 1 -5.58 -4.39 15.38
CA LYS A 1 -5.80 -5.63 16.18
C LYS A 1 -6.31 -6.70 15.22
N PRO A 2 -5.99 -8.01 15.44
CA PRO A 2 -6.46 -9.11 14.57
C PRO A 2 -7.99 -9.13 14.38
N SER A 3 -8.75 -8.73 15.38
CA SER A 3 -10.21 -8.62 15.31
C SER A 3 -10.73 -7.69 14.20
N ASN A 4 -10.00 -6.63 13.88
CA ASN A 4 -10.39 -5.71 12.80
C ASN A 4 -10.23 -6.36 11.41
N ILE A 5 -9.26 -7.25 11.28
CA ILE A 5 -9.02 -7.98 10.03
C ILE A 5 -10.14 -8.99 9.77
N ILE A 6 -10.65 -9.68 10.81
CA ILE A 6 -11.82 -10.55 10.65
C ILE A 6 -13.05 -9.78 10.19
N GLN A 7 -13.32 -8.62 10.80
CA GLN A 7 -14.47 -7.80 10.40
C GLN A 7 -14.32 -7.35 8.94
N TRP A 8 -13.11 -7.01 8.53
CA TRP A 8 -12.81 -6.61 7.17
C TRP A 8 -12.95 -7.80 6.20
N LEU A 9 -12.41 -8.97 6.53
CA LEU A 9 -12.57 -10.17 5.73
C LEU A 9 -14.04 -10.61 5.61
N LYS A 10 -14.84 -10.46 6.66
CA LYS A 10 -16.30 -10.67 6.61
C LYS A 10 -17.01 -9.69 5.68
N TYR A 11 -16.51 -8.45 5.57
CA TYR A 11 -17.07 -7.47 4.63
C TYR A 11 -16.89 -7.88 3.18
N PHE A 12 -15.77 -8.51 2.85
CA PHE A 12 -15.48 -9.07 1.52
C PHE A 12 -15.92 -10.55 1.38
N SER A 13 -16.72 -11.05 2.28
CA SER A 13 -17.32 -12.38 2.16
C SER A 13 -18.21 -12.47 0.92
N PRO A 14 -18.19 -13.60 0.17
CA PRO A 14 -18.92 -13.78 -1.10
C PRO A 14 -20.41 -13.48 -1.06
N ASN A 15 -21.04 -13.57 0.09
CA ASN A 15 -22.46 -13.22 0.25
C ASN A 15 -22.77 -11.74 0.03
N LYS A 16 -21.75 -10.88 -0.07
CA LYS A 16 -21.90 -9.44 -0.30
C LYS A 16 -21.23 -8.95 -1.57
N ILE A 17 -20.32 -9.72 -2.12
CA ILE A 17 -19.61 -9.41 -3.36
C ILE A 17 -19.74 -10.64 -4.25
N SER A 18 -20.33 -10.45 -5.41
CA SER A 18 -20.48 -11.50 -6.43
C SER A 18 -19.14 -11.91 -7.07
N ALA A 19 -18.02 -11.47 -6.54
CA ALA A 19 -16.70 -11.81 -7.03
C ALA A 19 -16.30 -13.21 -6.53
N PRO A 20 -16.03 -14.16 -7.42
CA PRO A 20 -15.86 -15.57 -7.05
C PRO A 20 -14.54 -15.87 -6.33
N LYS A 21 -13.56 -14.97 -6.35
CA LYS A 21 -12.24 -15.20 -5.74
C LYS A 21 -11.58 -13.90 -5.34
N VAL A 22 -11.27 -13.73 -4.06
CA VAL A 22 -10.53 -12.59 -3.51
C VAL A 22 -9.19 -13.07 -2.95
N GLY A 23 -8.10 -12.56 -3.48
CA GLY A 23 -6.77 -12.73 -2.90
C GLY A 23 -6.43 -11.57 -1.97
N VAL A 24 -5.82 -11.84 -0.83
CA VAL A 24 -5.39 -10.82 0.13
C VAL A 24 -3.87 -10.87 0.26
N ASN A 25 -3.22 -9.76 -0.02
CA ASN A 25 -1.80 -9.59 0.18
C ASN A 25 -1.56 -8.64 1.36
N PHE A 26 -0.94 -9.14 2.42
CA PHE A 26 -0.48 -8.32 3.53
C PHE A 26 0.93 -7.81 3.23
N ILE A 27 1.09 -6.50 3.23
CA ILE A 27 2.36 -5.86 2.93
C ILE A 27 2.90 -5.22 4.21
N TYR A 28 4.11 -5.62 4.58
CA TYR A 28 4.81 -5.13 5.76
C TYR A 28 5.95 -4.19 5.36
N GLY A 29 5.95 -3.00 5.93
CA GLY A 29 6.95 -1.96 5.68
C GLY A 29 8.28 -2.18 6.40
N ASP A 30 8.90 -3.35 6.26
CA ASP A 30 10.12 -3.76 6.97
C ASP A 30 11.34 -2.89 6.65
N PHE A 31 11.60 -2.71 5.37
CA PHE A 31 12.77 -1.98 4.90
C PHE A 31 12.67 -0.48 5.18
N LEU A 32 11.50 0.08 5.01
CA LEU A 32 11.26 1.50 5.23
C LEU A 32 11.31 1.89 6.70
N TYR A 33 10.92 0.98 7.59
CA TYR A 33 11.07 1.21 9.01
C TYR A 33 12.53 1.39 9.43
N LEU A 34 13.46 0.74 8.71
CA LEU A 34 14.89 0.89 8.94
C LEU A 34 15.41 2.29 8.58
N PHE A 35 14.86 2.92 7.54
CA PHE A 35 15.25 4.28 7.16
C PHE A 35 14.67 5.37 8.08
N SER A 36 13.56 5.09 8.73
CA SER A 36 12.91 6.07 9.60
C SER A 36 13.57 6.21 10.96
N ASN A 37 14.54 5.35 11.32
CA ASN A 37 15.09 5.32 12.68
C ASN A 37 16.60 5.03 12.69
N GLU A 38 17.38 5.94 13.27
CA GLU A 38 18.85 5.80 13.39
C GLU A 38 19.29 4.62 14.27
N LYS A 39 18.41 4.08 15.11
CA LYS A 39 18.64 2.88 15.92
C LYS A 39 18.24 1.58 15.21
N ALA A 40 18.20 1.61 13.89
CA ALA A 40 17.61 0.60 13.03
C ALA A 40 18.18 -0.82 13.22
N SER A 41 19.46 -0.99 13.50
CA SER A 41 20.05 -2.33 13.68
C SER A 41 19.47 -3.11 14.86
N LYS A 42 19.17 -2.43 15.96
CA LYS A 42 18.52 -3.03 17.14
C LYS A 42 17.02 -3.28 16.92
N LEU A 43 16.40 -2.45 16.08
CA LEU A 43 14.97 -2.57 15.79
C LEU A 43 14.68 -3.61 14.70
N LYS A 44 15.63 -3.91 13.82
CA LYS A 44 15.46 -4.89 12.75
C LYS A 44 15.00 -6.25 13.27
N ASN A 45 15.69 -6.80 14.26
CA ASN A 45 15.33 -8.11 14.81
C ASN A 45 13.95 -8.08 15.47
N LYS A 46 13.69 -7.05 16.27
CA LYS A 46 12.38 -6.87 16.93
C LYS A 46 11.25 -6.70 15.89
N PHE A 47 11.48 -5.95 14.82
CA PHE A 47 10.50 -5.76 13.77
C PHE A 47 10.25 -7.06 13.00
N THR A 48 11.30 -7.81 12.64
CA THR A 48 11.19 -9.12 11.99
C THR A 48 10.38 -10.09 12.87
N GLU A 49 10.67 -10.12 14.17
CA GLU A 49 9.91 -10.92 15.13
C GLU A 49 8.43 -10.51 15.19
N MET A 50 8.15 -9.21 15.27
CA MET A 50 6.77 -8.71 15.25
C MET A 50 6.01 -9.07 13.97
N VAL A 51 6.65 -8.96 12.81
CA VAL A 51 6.07 -9.35 11.52
C VAL A 51 5.77 -10.84 11.52
N TRP A 52 6.69 -11.65 12.01
CA TRP A 52 6.53 -13.11 12.10
C TRP A 52 5.38 -13.49 13.04
N GLN A 53 5.33 -12.92 14.24
CA GLN A 53 4.26 -13.16 15.22
C GLN A 53 2.89 -12.72 14.67
N HIS A 54 2.85 -11.55 14.00
CA HIS A 54 1.62 -11.04 13.42
C HIS A 54 1.14 -11.91 12.25
N SER A 55 2.04 -12.34 11.38
CA SER A 55 1.69 -13.22 10.25
C SER A 55 1.19 -14.57 10.72
N ASN A 56 1.83 -15.17 11.72
CA ASN A 56 1.35 -16.42 12.33
C ASN A 56 -0.02 -16.26 12.97
N GLY A 57 -0.23 -15.17 13.71
CA GLY A 57 -1.53 -14.87 14.30
C GLY A 57 -2.64 -14.70 13.26
N LEU A 58 -2.32 -14.12 12.11
CA LEU A 58 -3.25 -14.00 10.98
C LEU A 58 -3.54 -15.34 10.32
N HIS A 59 -2.52 -16.18 10.13
CA HIS A 59 -2.69 -17.54 9.63
C HIS A 59 -3.63 -18.34 10.51
N ASP A 60 -3.39 -18.33 11.80
CA ASP A 60 -4.20 -19.04 12.80
C ASP A 60 -5.65 -18.56 12.77
N LEU A 61 -5.84 -17.26 12.73
CA LEU A 61 -7.13 -16.62 12.67
C LEU A 61 -7.93 -17.02 11.43
N VAL A 62 -7.30 -16.98 10.28
CA VAL A 62 -7.91 -17.36 9.01
C VAL A 62 -8.22 -18.84 8.99
N PHE A 63 -7.29 -19.66 9.43
CA PHE A 63 -7.47 -21.12 9.48
C PHE A 63 -8.64 -21.52 10.38
N ARG A 64 -8.75 -20.93 11.58
CA ARG A 64 -9.86 -21.20 12.53
C ARG A 64 -11.21 -20.73 12.00
N ASN A 65 -11.22 -19.71 11.16
CA ASN A 65 -12.44 -19.12 10.62
C ASN A 65 -12.65 -19.44 9.13
N ARG A 66 -11.95 -20.44 8.58
CA ARG A 66 -12.00 -20.78 7.15
C ARG A 66 -13.40 -21.00 6.60
N ASN A 67 -14.32 -21.49 7.42
CA ASN A 67 -15.72 -21.72 7.01
C ASN A 67 -16.52 -20.42 6.87
N LEU A 68 -16.07 -19.33 7.49
CA LEU A 68 -16.68 -18.00 7.37
C LEU A 68 -16.18 -17.25 6.13
N PHE A 69 -15.04 -17.67 5.60
CA PHE A 69 -14.40 -17.08 4.46
C PHE A 69 -14.35 -18.12 3.35
N GLN A 70 -15.29 -18.07 2.44
CA GLN A 70 -15.16 -18.84 1.19
C GLN A 70 -14.02 -18.29 0.32
N ILE A 71 -12.97 -17.77 0.95
CA ILE A 71 -11.79 -17.26 0.28
C ILE A 71 -11.01 -18.50 -0.16
N GLN A 72 -11.29 -18.94 -1.36
CA GLN A 72 -10.46 -19.92 -2.02
C GLN A 72 -9.14 -19.24 -2.39
N ASN A 73 -8.09 -19.64 -1.72
CA ASN A 73 -6.71 -19.41 -2.07
C ASN A 73 -6.17 -18.03 -1.78
N ALA A 74 -5.46 -17.81 -0.85
CA ALA A 74 -4.38 -16.90 -1.00
C ALA A 74 -4.37 -15.74 -0.04
N PHE A 75 -3.92 -16.08 1.13
CA PHE A 75 -3.21 -15.10 1.92
C PHE A 75 -1.74 -15.16 1.54
N SER A 76 -1.17 -14.06 1.12
CA SER A 76 0.26 -13.92 1.02
C SER A 76 0.75 -12.81 1.93
N TYR A 77 1.97 -12.95 2.37
CA TYR A 77 2.69 -11.96 3.15
C TYR A 77 3.88 -11.52 2.34
N MET A 78 4.04 -10.21 2.22
CA MET A 78 5.18 -9.63 1.54
C MET A 78 5.79 -8.54 2.40
N THR A 79 7.08 -8.45 2.34
CA THR A 79 7.80 -7.28 2.82
C THR A 79 8.07 -6.34 1.64
N TRP A 80 8.33 -5.09 1.94
CA TRP A 80 8.68 -4.11 0.91
C TRP A 80 9.96 -4.49 0.19
N ASN A 81 10.89 -5.13 0.89
CA ASN A 81 12.12 -5.64 0.29
C ASN A 81 11.83 -6.68 -0.80
N GLN A 82 10.84 -7.55 -0.59
CA GLN A 82 10.40 -8.50 -1.60
C GLN A 82 9.71 -7.80 -2.78
N MET A 83 8.87 -6.80 -2.51
CA MET A 83 8.18 -6.05 -3.56
C MET A 83 9.15 -5.34 -4.51
N TYR A 84 10.18 -4.72 -3.96
CA TYR A 84 11.15 -4.01 -4.77
C TYR A 84 11.93 -4.96 -5.70
N LEU A 85 12.22 -6.19 -5.28
CA LEU A 85 12.87 -7.22 -6.10
C LEU A 85 12.00 -7.72 -7.25
N LEU A 86 10.68 -7.58 -7.16
CA LEU A 86 9.75 -8.00 -8.22
C LEU A 86 9.66 -6.98 -9.37
N CYS A 87 10.23 -5.80 -9.24
CA CYS A 87 10.21 -4.78 -10.27
C CYS A 87 11.60 -4.60 -10.91
N ARG A 88 11.79 -5.14 -12.11
CA ARG A 88 13.07 -5.03 -12.84
C ARG A 88 13.56 -3.59 -13.04
N GLN A 89 12.63 -2.64 -13.17
CA GLN A 89 12.94 -1.23 -13.42
C GLN A 89 12.86 -0.36 -12.16
N TYR A 90 12.80 -0.97 -10.97
CA TYR A 90 12.61 -0.22 -9.72
C TYR A 90 13.61 0.93 -9.55
N HIS A 91 14.89 0.69 -9.77
CA HIS A 91 15.93 1.72 -9.64
C HIS A 91 15.74 2.89 -10.63
N THR A 92 15.24 2.61 -11.82
CA THR A 92 14.91 3.66 -12.81
C THR A 92 13.75 4.50 -12.32
N TYR A 93 12.70 3.88 -11.83
CA TYR A 93 11.57 4.58 -11.24
C TYR A 93 11.95 5.36 -9.98
N LEU A 94 12.82 4.80 -9.13
CA LEU A 94 13.32 5.50 -7.94
C LEU A 94 14.13 6.75 -8.29
N LYS A 95 15.01 6.68 -9.27
CA LYS A 95 15.73 7.86 -9.79
C LYS A 95 14.75 8.90 -10.32
N LYS A 96 13.72 8.46 -11.03
CA LYS A 96 12.72 9.35 -11.61
C LYS A 96 11.88 10.06 -10.55
N ILE A 97 11.36 9.36 -9.53
CA ILE A 97 10.59 10.02 -8.47
C ILE A 97 11.44 11.01 -7.66
N LYS A 98 12.72 10.69 -7.41
CA LYS A 98 13.67 11.63 -6.79
C LYS A 98 13.90 12.86 -7.66
N SER A 99 13.94 12.72 -8.98
CA SER A 99 14.02 13.83 -9.92
C SER A 99 12.72 14.67 -9.95
N ILE A 100 11.56 14.01 -9.94
CA ILE A 100 10.25 14.68 -9.83
C ILE A 100 10.21 15.53 -8.57
N TYR A 101 10.58 14.96 -7.42
CA TYR A 101 10.62 15.71 -6.16
C TYR A 101 11.51 16.95 -6.24
N LYS A 102 12.67 16.87 -6.89
CA LYS A 102 13.58 18.03 -7.03
C LYS A 102 12.99 19.15 -7.88
N ASN A 103 12.20 18.81 -8.89
CA ASN A 103 11.75 19.76 -9.92
C ASN A 103 10.29 20.21 -9.76
N ASP A 104 9.46 19.47 -9.03
CA ASP A 104 8.05 19.78 -8.86
C ASP A 104 7.78 20.38 -7.47
N LYS A 105 7.51 21.68 -7.43
CA LYS A 105 7.21 22.43 -6.20
C LYS A 105 5.93 21.97 -5.50
N ILE A 106 4.94 21.52 -6.29
CA ILE A 106 3.65 21.07 -5.76
C ILE A 106 3.83 19.72 -5.08
N PHE A 107 4.57 18.80 -5.69
CA PHE A 107 4.91 17.53 -5.08
C PHE A 107 5.69 17.72 -3.77
N GLN A 108 6.66 18.66 -3.75
CA GLN A 108 7.37 19.02 -2.52
C GLN A 108 6.44 19.55 -1.42
N LYS A 109 5.46 20.41 -1.79
CA LYS A 109 4.45 20.94 -0.87
C LYS A 109 3.67 19.78 -0.24
N TYR A 110 3.12 18.89 -1.05
CA TYR A 110 2.29 17.79 -0.55
C TYR A 110 3.07 16.81 0.32
N LEU A 111 4.30 16.45 -0.03
CA LEU A 111 5.13 15.60 0.84
C LEU A 111 5.45 16.24 2.20
N LYS A 112 5.60 17.58 2.25
CA LYS A 112 5.78 18.30 3.53
C LYS A 112 4.49 18.28 4.36
N GLU A 113 3.33 18.44 3.72
CA GLU A 113 2.03 18.36 4.38
C GLU A 113 1.78 16.94 4.92
N ASP A 114 2.09 15.91 4.13
CA ASP A 114 2.00 14.52 4.56
C ASP A 114 2.89 14.24 5.77
N ALA A 115 4.16 14.65 5.73
CA ALA A 115 5.05 14.50 6.88
C ALA A 115 4.51 15.18 8.13
N LYS A 116 3.96 16.38 8.00
CA LYS A 116 3.35 17.11 9.11
C LYS A 116 2.11 16.41 9.65
N SER A 117 1.27 15.83 8.78
CA SER A 117 0.07 15.11 9.21
C SER A 117 0.39 13.85 10.04
N PHE A 118 1.57 13.27 9.86
CA PHE A 118 2.08 12.16 10.65
C PHE A 118 2.98 12.59 11.83
N ASP A 119 2.95 13.86 12.21
CA ASP A 119 3.80 14.45 13.26
C ASP A 119 5.31 14.20 13.04
N LYS A 120 5.73 14.19 11.78
CA LYS A 120 7.12 13.92 11.39
C LYS A 120 7.77 15.15 10.76
N LYS A 121 9.05 15.34 11.09
CA LYS A 121 9.88 16.31 10.39
C LYS A 121 10.43 15.66 9.12
N LEU A 122 10.26 16.33 7.98
CA LEU A 122 10.77 15.82 6.69
C LEU A 122 12.30 15.92 6.63
N THR A 123 12.99 15.02 7.34
CA THR A 123 14.43 14.80 7.21
C THR A 123 14.74 14.09 5.89
N LYS A 124 16.01 13.99 5.53
CA LYS A 124 16.44 13.24 4.35
C LYS A 124 15.94 11.78 4.39
N ASN A 125 16.08 11.11 5.54
CA ASN A 125 15.64 9.73 5.70
C ASN A 125 14.11 9.59 5.60
N GLN A 126 13.36 10.54 6.15
CA GLN A 126 11.90 10.56 6.02
C GLN A 126 11.46 10.83 4.58
N LEU A 127 12.18 11.69 3.86
CA LEU A 127 11.93 11.94 2.46
C LEU A 127 12.16 10.68 1.61
N ASP A 128 13.30 10.00 1.81
CA ASP A 128 13.59 8.75 1.11
C ASP A 128 12.51 7.70 1.42
N PHE A 129 12.06 7.60 2.67
CA PHE A 129 10.95 6.77 3.10
C PHE A 129 9.67 7.07 2.30
N PHE A 130 9.18 8.30 2.30
CA PHE A 130 7.94 8.66 1.60
C PHE A 130 8.04 8.43 0.09
N LEU A 131 9.18 8.76 -0.51
CA LEU A 131 9.36 8.57 -1.95
C LEU A 131 9.34 7.08 -2.34
N GLU A 132 9.97 6.23 -1.54
CA GLU A 132 9.97 4.78 -1.80
C GLU A 132 8.60 4.16 -1.53
N GLU A 133 7.93 4.53 -0.45
CA GLU A 133 6.58 4.08 -0.13
C GLU A 133 5.60 4.43 -1.25
N HIS A 134 5.55 5.69 -1.61
CA HIS A 134 4.65 6.15 -2.67
C HIS A 134 4.95 5.46 -3.99
N LEU A 135 6.23 5.29 -4.31
CA LEU A 135 6.65 4.62 -5.53
C LEU A 135 6.20 3.15 -5.56
N LEU A 136 6.45 2.40 -4.48
CA LEU A 136 6.11 0.99 -4.44
C LEU A 136 4.61 0.74 -4.63
N PHE A 137 3.78 1.46 -3.87
CA PHE A 137 2.32 1.34 -4.03
C PHE A 137 1.83 1.84 -5.38
N TYR A 138 2.42 2.91 -5.90
CA TYR A 138 2.13 3.37 -7.25
C TYR A 138 2.42 2.28 -8.29
N LEU A 139 3.58 1.63 -8.21
CA LEU A 139 3.98 0.57 -9.13
C LEU A 139 3.10 -0.68 -9.01
N VAL A 140 2.62 -1.02 -7.82
CA VAL A 140 1.63 -2.10 -7.62
C VAL A 140 0.34 -1.76 -8.36
N LEU A 141 -0.24 -0.60 -8.10
CA LEU A 141 -1.51 -0.20 -8.70
C LEU A 141 -1.40 0.02 -10.22
N LYS A 142 -0.21 0.31 -10.73
CA LYS A 142 0.10 0.40 -12.17
C LYS A 142 0.57 -0.95 -12.77
N GLY A 143 0.47 -2.06 -12.01
CA GLY A 143 0.80 -3.42 -12.48
C GLY A 143 2.26 -3.66 -12.83
N GLN A 144 3.17 -2.78 -12.38
CA GLN A 144 4.61 -2.97 -12.56
C GLN A 144 5.21 -3.93 -11.54
N ILE A 145 4.53 -4.10 -10.41
CA ILE A 145 4.83 -5.10 -9.38
C ILE A 145 3.66 -6.08 -9.36
N LYS A 146 3.94 -7.33 -9.70
CA LYS A 146 2.94 -8.41 -9.65
C LYS A 146 2.96 -9.06 -8.28
N LEU A 147 1.85 -8.97 -7.56
CA LEU A 147 1.71 -9.63 -6.27
C LEU A 147 1.40 -11.12 -6.44
N PRO A 148 1.79 -11.98 -5.48
CA PRO A 148 1.63 -13.45 -5.62
C PRO A 148 0.21 -13.92 -5.88
N ASN A 149 -0.79 -13.18 -5.42
CA ASN A 149 -2.19 -13.56 -5.53
C ASN A 149 -2.94 -12.90 -6.69
N GLU A 150 -2.23 -12.35 -7.66
CA GLU A 150 -2.85 -11.79 -8.86
C GLU A 150 -3.43 -12.85 -9.82
N TYR A 151 -3.14 -14.13 -9.58
CA TYR A 151 -3.62 -15.23 -10.43
C TYR A 151 -5.04 -15.67 -10.04
N ILE A 152 -5.98 -14.75 -10.10
CA ILE A 152 -7.37 -15.13 -10.02
C ILE A 152 -7.88 -15.34 -11.44
N GLN A 153 -8.44 -16.52 -11.69
CA GLN A 153 -9.03 -16.86 -12.99
C GLN A 153 -10.19 -15.89 -13.32
N GLY A 154 -9.98 -15.00 -14.24
CA GLY A 154 -10.94 -14.03 -14.72
C GLY A 154 -10.23 -12.96 -15.56
N ARG A 155 -10.95 -12.37 -16.52
CA ARG A 155 -10.40 -11.35 -17.43
C ARG A 155 -10.15 -9.99 -16.75
N GLU A 156 -10.69 -9.79 -15.56
CA GLU A 156 -10.59 -8.52 -14.84
C GLU A 156 -9.82 -8.74 -13.53
N LYS A 157 -8.58 -8.28 -13.51
CA LYS A 157 -7.73 -8.29 -12.32
C LYS A 157 -7.88 -6.95 -11.63
N TRP A 158 -8.53 -6.96 -10.49
CA TRP A 158 -8.69 -5.76 -9.68
C TRP A 158 -7.76 -5.84 -8.47
N ALA A 159 -6.95 -4.83 -8.26
CA ALA A 159 -6.26 -4.66 -7.00
C ALA A 159 -6.92 -3.50 -6.24
N LEU A 160 -7.45 -3.79 -5.08
CA LEU A 160 -7.94 -2.77 -4.16
C LEU A 160 -6.89 -2.54 -3.08
N PHE A 161 -6.37 -1.33 -3.03
CA PHE A 161 -5.50 -0.92 -1.94
C PHE A 161 -6.35 -0.54 -0.73
N CYS A 162 -6.11 -1.19 0.40
CA CYS A 162 -6.84 -0.96 1.64
C CYS A 162 -5.89 -0.50 2.73
N TYR A 163 -6.22 0.61 3.39
CA TYR A 163 -5.41 1.16 4.45
C TYR A 163 -6.30 1.87 5.49
N PRO A 164 -5.99 1.84 6.80
CA PRO A 164 -6.63 2.72 7.76
C PRO A 164 -6.21 4.17 7.50
N GLY A 165 -7.18 5.08 7.50
CA GLY A 165 -6.97 6.49 7.19
C GLY A 165 -7.01 6.81 5.70
N ASN A 166 -6.79 8.07 5.38
CA ASN A 166 -6.78 8.58 4.02
C ASN A 166 -5.40 8.45 3.36
N ALA A 167 -5.37 8.37 2.05
CA ALA A 167 -4.12 8.33 1.29
C ALA A 167 -3.32 9.65 1.46
N PRO A 168 -1.99 9.60 1.52
CA PRO A 168 -1.17 10.81 1.52
C PRO A 168 -1.39 11.66 0.26
N LYS A 169 -1.38 12.99 0.39
CA LYS A 169 -1.56 13.92 -0.74
C LYS A 169 -0.53 13.74 -1.84
N GLY A 170 0.73 13.55 -1.47
CA GLY A 170 1.81 13.30 -2.42
C GLY A 170 1.58 12.03 -3.22
N PHE A 171 1.03 10.98 -2.58
CA PHE A 171 0.68 9.75 -3.27
C PHE A 171 -0.46 9.95 -4.28
N VAL A 172 -1.55 10.60 -3.88
CA VAL A 172 -2.68 10.93 -4.77
C VAL A 172 -2.19 11.77 -5.96
N TYR A 173 -1.35 12.75 -5.71
CA TYR A 173 -0.79 13.63 -6.74
C TYR A 173 0.01 12.88 -7.81
N LEU A 174 0.74 11.83 -7.42
CA LEU A 174 1.46 10.98 -8.39
C LEU A 174 0.50 10.35 -9.41
N PHE A 175 -0.70 9.91 -8.97
CA PHE A 175 -1.71 9.35 -9.86
C PHE A 175 -2.31 10.41 -10.77
N GLN A 176 -2.70 11.55 -10.22
CA GLN A 176 -3.30 12.64 -10.99
C GLN A 176 -2.38 13.16 -12.10
N LYS A 177 -1.09 13.26 -11.83
CA LYS A 177 -0.10 13.75 -12.81
C LYS A 177 0.46 12.68 -13.74
N ASN A 178 0.38 11.42 -13.34
CA ASN A 178 0.93 10.29 -14.09
C ASN A 178 2.34 10.55 -14.63
N PHE A 179 3.24 11.06 -13.79
CA PHE A 179 4.61 11.44 -14.18
C PHE A 179 5.40 10.31 -14.86
N PHE A 180 5.05 9.08 -14.57
CA PHE A 180 5.70 7.91 -15.14
C PHE A 180 5.13 7.52 -16.50
N LYS A 181 4.00 8.10 -16.91
CA LYS A 181 3.29 7.80 -18.15
C LYS A 181 2.94 6.30 -18.25
N LEU A 182 2.62 5.69 -17.12
CA LEU A 182 2.14 4.31 -17.08
C LEU A 182 0.63 4.26 -17.36
N PRO A 183 0.18 3.25 -18.13
CA PRO A 183 -1.24 3.12 -18.42
C PRO A 183 -2.04 2.83 -17.16
N GLN A 184 -3.29 3.23 -17.16
CA GLN A 184 -4.26 2.75 -16.19
C GLN A 184 -4.64 1.32 -16.58
N ILE A 185 -4.37 0.38 -15.70
CA ILE A 185 -4.65 -1.05 -15.93
C ILE A 185 -5.86 -1.54 -15.16
N GLN A 186 -6.38 -0.70 -14.28
CA GLN A 186 -7.51 -1.00 -13.41
C GLN A 186 -8.63 0.01 -13.67
N PRO A 187 -9.91 -0.39 -13.51
CA PRO A 187 -11.02 0.51 -13.72
C PRO A 187 -11.00 1.71 -12.75
N TYR A 188 -10.42 1.50 -11.56
CA TYR A 188 -10.30 2.53 -10.53
C TYR A 188 -8.89 2.52 -9.94
N GLU A 189 -8.27 3.67 -9.85
CA GLU A 189 -7.01 3.90 -9.14
C GLU A 189 -7.32 4.64 -7.85
N GLY A 190 -7.28 3.94 -6.74
CA GLY A 190 -7.69 4.51 -5.47
C GLY A 190 -7.39 3.65 -4.27
N GLN A 191 -7.88 4.09 -3.13
CA GLN A 191 -7.73 3.44 -1.84
C GLN A 191 -9.07 3.27 -1.16
N TYR A 192 -9.29 2.11 -0.57
CA TYR A 192 -10.39 1.92 0.36
C TYR A 192 -9.93 2.26 1.79
N ASN A 193 -10.55 3.28 2.37
CA ASN A 193 -10.29 3.66 3.75
C ASN A 193 -11.05 2.70 4.69
N LEU A 194 -10.31 1.93 5.47
CA LEU A 194 -10.86 0.91 6.37
C LEU A 194 -11.61 1.51 7.57
N GLU A 195 -11.33 2.76 7.95
CA GLU A 195 -11.98 3.44 9.06
C GLU A 195 -13.32 4.03 8.65
N THR A 196 -13.33 4.78 7.56
CA THR A 196 -14.54 5.43 7.05
C THR A 196 -15.39 4.53 6.16
N LYS A 197 -14.83 3.39 5.71
CA LYS A 197 -15.47 2.45 4.77
C LYS A 197 -15.83 3.08 3.44
N LYS A 198 -15.03 4.06 2.99
CA LYS A 198 -15.22 4.77 1.73
C LYS A 198 -14.08 4.48 0.76
N PHE A 199 -14.41 4.40 -0.51
CA PHE A 199 -13.43 4.36 -1.58
C PHE A 199 -13.03 5.80 -1.95
N ILE A 200 -11.73 6.04 -2.07
CA ILE A 200 -11.13 7.30 -2.46
C ILE A 200 -10.56 7.10 -3.85
N ASP A 201 -11.21 7.63 -4.87
CA ASP A 201 -10.71 7.65 -6.24
C ASP A 201 -9.68 8.77 -6.38
N PHE A 202 -8.44 8.43 -6.66
CA PHE A 202 -7.34 9.38 -6.70
C PHE A 202 -7.48 10.43 -7.79
N HIS A 203 -8.18 10.14 -8.88
CA HIS A 203 -8.39 11.08 -9.97
C HIS A 203 -9.48 12.12 -9.68
N ASN A 204 -10.38 11.81 -8.75
CA ASN A 204 -11.51 12.67 -8.39
C ASN A 204 -11.30 13.43 -7.08
N VAL A 205 -10.12 13.31 -6.45
CA VAL A 205 -9.78 14.04 -5.22
C VAL A 205 -9.35 15.47 -5.55
N ASP A 206 -10.00 16.44 -4.92
CA ASP A 206 -9.49 17.81 -4.87
C ASP A 206 -8.43 17.94 -3.76
N LEU A 207 -7.16 17.99 -4.14
CA LEU A 207 -6.03 18.00 -3.21
C LEU A 207 -5.93 19.26 -2.34
N GLU A 208 -6.57 20.37 -2.74
CA GLU A 208 -6.54 21.59 -1.91
C GLU A 208 -7.47 21.46 -0.70
N THR A 209 -8.60 20.80 -0.85
CA THR A 209 -9.57 20.57 0.23
C THR A 209 -9.40 19.22 0.92
N TYR A 210 -8.64 18.30 0.33
CA TYR A 210 -8.44 16.95 0.84
C TYR A 210 -7.63 16.93 2.13
N SER A 211 -8.11 16.20 3.13
CA SER A 211 -7.41 15.99 4.40
C SER A 211 -6.89 14.56 4.51
N VAL A 212 -5.65 14.40 4.98
CA VAL A 212 -5.03 13.10 5.25
C VAL A 212 -5.51 12.51 6.59
N LYS A 213 -6.12 13.32 7.45
CA LYS A 213 -6.69 12.89 8.75
C LYS A 213 -8.18 12.67 8.64
#